data_f9a564fbad8cfc89358c08ca1d80e2e8
#
_entry.id   f9a564fbad8cfc89358c08ca1d80e2e8
#
_cell.length_a   1.000
_cell.length_b   1.000
_cell.length_c   1.000
_cell.angle_alpha   90.00
_cell.angle_beta   90.00
_cell.angle_gamma   90.00
#
_symmetry.space_group_name_H-M   'P 1'
#
loop_
_entity.id
_entity.type
_entity.pdbx_description
1 polymer ?
#
loop_
_entity_poly.entity_id
_entity_poly.type
_entity_poly.pdbx_seq_one_letter_code
_entity_poly.pdbx_strand_id
1 'polypeptide(L)'
;VDIGALTVKEIAVSIVAELIQCRRQSTKRRSRSTTLTAEDIDLPLLQFLAEDPAPKALLTVIETQGSTPVKSGAMMAVDQALRMAGTIGGGCSENAVLMDAYRIIGTGAKRCVTIDMSNDVAEEEGMVCGGQMKVMIEDIPEKG
;
A
#
# COMPACT_ATOMS: atom_id res chain seq x y z
N VAL A 1 24.07 -3.17 -12.79
CA VAL A 1 23.98 -2.21 -13.91
C VAL A 1 25.37 -1.59 -14.09
N ASP A 2 25.95 -1.74 -15.28
CA ASP A 2 27.23 -1.09 -15.60
C ASP A 2 26.98 0.40 -15.87
N ILE A 3 27.51 1.25 -14.98
CA ILE A 3 27.45 2.71 -15.08
C ILE A 3 28.84 3.32 -15.25
N GLY A 4 29.88 2.49 -15.53
CA GLY A 4 31.26 2.94 -15.60
C GLY A 4 31.84 3.43 -14.26
N ALA A 5 31.38 2.87 -13.15
CA ALA A 5 31.75 3.27 -11.78
C ALA A 5 33.23 3.09 -11.52
N LEU A 6 33.93 4.14 -11.09
CA LEU A 6 35.36 4.13 -10.75
C LEU A 6 35.62 4.31 -9.26
N THR A 7 34.71 4.96 -8.55
CA THR A 7 34.86 5.19 -7.10
C THR A 7 34.01 4.22 -6.30
N VAL A 8 34.39 3.99 -5.02
CA VAL A 8 33.63 3.11 -4.09
C VAL A 8 32.17 3.56 -3.97
N LYS A 9 31.91 4.86 -3.97
CA LYS A 9 30.54 5.41 -3.88
C LYS A 9 29.73 5.10 -5.14
N GLU A 10 30.33 5.23 -6.31
CA GLU A 10 29.67 4.91 -7.59
C GLU A 10 29.42 3.40 -7.72
N ILE A 11 30.36 2.56 -7.25
CA ILE A 11 30.16 1.11 -7.20
C ILE A 11 28.95 0.77 -6.30
N ALA A 12 28.83 1.39 -5.14
CA ALA A 12 27.68 1.18 -4.26
C ALA A 12 26.35 1.57 -4.95
N VAL A 13 26.31 2.67 -5.68
CA VAL A 13 25.14 3.09 -6.47
C VAL A 13 24.82 2.06 -7.56
N SER A 14 25.84 1.54 -8.28
CA SER A 14 25.66 0.50 -9.29
C SER A 14 25.04 -0.79 -8.71
N ILE A 15 25.52 -1.23 -7.54
CA ILE A 15 24.97 -2.40 -6.84
C ILE A 15 23.51 -2.18 -6.45
N VAL A 16 23.18 -1.03 -5.86
CA VAL A 16 21.80 -0.70 -5.48
C VAL A 16 20.90 -0.65 -6.71
N ALA A 17 21.35 -0.05 -7.81
CA ALA A 17 20.60 -0.02 -9.07
C ALA A 17 20.33 -1.42 -9.62
N GLU A 18 21.28 -2.35 -9.52
CA GLU A 18 21.13 -3.73 -9.94
C GLU A 18 20.14 -4.50 -9.06
N LEU A 19 20.18 -4.31 -7.75
CA LEU A 19 19.21 -4.88 -6.82
C LEU A 19 17.78 -4.40 -7.14
N ILE A 20 17.60 -3.11 -7.41
CA ILE A 20 16.31 -2.54 -7.84
C ILE A 20 15.85 -3.16 -9.16
N GLN A 21 16.74 -3.32 -10.12
CA GLN A 21 16.45 -3.94 -11.42
C GLN A 21 16.01 -5.39 -11.25
N CYS A 22 16.74 -6.19 -10.48
CA CYS A 22 16.41 -7.58 -10.17
C CYS A 22 15.03 -7.68 -9.50
N ARG A 23 14.75 -6.84 -8.51
CA ARG A 23 13.45 -6.78 -7.84
C ARG A 23 12.31 -6.48 -8.83
N ARG A 24 12.48 -5.49 -9.71
CA ARG A 24 11.47 -5.13 -10.71
C ARG A 24 11.26 -6.21 -11.79
N GLN A 25 12.32 -6.91 -12.19
CA GLN A 25 12.23 -8.03 -13.13
C GLN A 25 11.51 -9.23 -12.53
N SER A 26 11.75 -9.53 -11.27
CA SER A 26 11.03 -10.57 -10.52
C SER A 26 9.53 -10.26 -10.44
N THR A 27 9.17 -9.00 -10.20
CA THR A 27 7.78 -8.55 -10.18
C THR A 27 7.11 -8.64 -11.55
N LYS A 28 7.82 -8.34 -12.65
CA LYS A 28 7.28 -8.51 -14.03
C LYS A 28 7.04 -9.98 -14.40
N ARG A 29 7.86 -10.92 -13.90
CA ARG A 29 7.63 -12.35 -14.09
C ARG A 29 6.41 -12.86 -13.33
N ARG A 30 6.16 -12.33 -12.11
CA ARG A 30 4.98 -12.66 -11.29
C ARG A 30 3.66 -12.20 -11.92
N SER A 31 3.63 -11.07 -12.64
CA SER A 31 2.42 -10.55 -13.30
C SER A 31 1.86 -11.47 -14.41
N ARG A 32 2.53 -12.56 -14.76
CA ARG A 32 2.07 -13.56 -15.74
C ARG A 32 1.56 -14.87 -15.15
N SER A 33 1.66 -15.05 -13.83
CA SER A 33 1.10 -16.22 -13.16
C SER A 33 -0.26 -15.87 -12.58
N THR A 34 -1.29 -16.52 -13.07
CA THR A 34 -2.66 -16.48 -12.54
C THR A 34 -2.80 -17.24 -11.21
N THR A 35 -1.73 -17.83 -10.72
CA THR A 35 -1.72 -18.61 -9.49
C THR A 35 -1.25 -17.72 -8.34
N LEU A 36 -2.14 -17.47 -7.38
CA LEU A 36 -1.78 -16.83 -6.11
C LEU A 36 -0.78 -17.74 -5.39
N THR A 37 0.35 -17.17 -4.99
CA THR A 37 1.33 -17.84 -4.14
C THR A 37 1.10 -17.43 -2.69
N ALA A 38 1.57 -18.24 -1.73
CA ALA A 38 1.47 -17.89 -0.31
C ALA A 38 2.12 -16.54 0.04
N GLU A 39 3.09 -16.09 -0.77
CA GLU A 39 3.76 -14.79 -0.61
C GLU A 39 2.90 -13.59 -1.08
N ASP A 40 1.85 -13.84 -1.85
CA ASP A 40 0.91 -12.81 -2.31
C ASP A 40 -0.23 -12.60 -1.31
N ILE A 41 -0.28 -13.43 -0.25
CA ILE A 41 -1.32 -13.41 0.78
C ILE A 41 -0.78 -12.70 2.03
N ASP A 42 -1.41 -11.60 2.42
CA ASP A 42 -1.15 -10.94 3.70
C ASP A 42 -1.87 -11.71 4.84
N LEU A 43 -1.18 -12.71 5.40
CA LEU A 43 -1.74 -13.52 6.48
C LEU A 43 -2.12 -12.70 7.72
N PRO A 44 -1.30 -11.75 8.22
CA PRO A 44 -1.69 -10.85 9.31
C PRO A 44 -2.98 -10.10 9.05
N LEU A 45 -3.18 -9.58 7.84
CA LEU A 45 -4.43 -8.91 7.45
C LEU A 45 -5.62 -9.88 7.48
N LEU A 46 -5.45 -11.08 6.90
CA LEU A 46 -6.52 -12.08 6.91
C LEU A 46 -6.87 -12.54 8.31
N GLN A 47 -5.90 -12.74 9.19
CA GLN A 47 -6.12 -13.07 10.60
C GLN A 47 -6.88 -11.95 11.31
N PHE A 48 -6.44 -10.71 11.14
CA PHE A 48 -7.13 -9.55 11.72
C PHE A 48 -8.59 -9.42 11.27
N LEU A 49 -8.88 -9.73 9.99
CA LEU A 49 -10.25 -9.75 9.46
C LEU A 49 -11.08 -10.96 9.95
N ALA A 50 -10.43 -12.08 10.27
CA ALA A 50 -11.09 -13.34 10.60
C ALA A 50 -11.34 -13.53 12.11
N GLU A 51 -10.36 -13.20 12.93
CA GLU A 51 -10.32 -13.58 14.34
C GLU A 51 -11.15 -12.65 15.25
N ASP A 52 -11.21 -11.37 14.93
CA ASP A 52 -11.96 -10.40 15.72
C ASP A 52 -13.32 -10.12 15.06
N PRO A 53 -14.46 -10.40 15.72
CA PRO A 53 -15.78 -10.16 15.16
C PRO A 53 -16.14 -8.67 15.04
N ALA A 54 -15.43 -7.77 15.73
CA ALA A 54 -15.72 -6.34 15.73
C ALA A 54 -15.78 -5.75 14.31
N PRO A 55 -16.65 -4.77 14.05
CA PRO A 55 -16.74 -4.13 12.74
C PRO A 55 -15.45 -3.41 12.40
N LYS A 56 -15.08 -3.44 11.11
CA LYS A 56 -13.82 -2.90 10.59
C LYS A 56 -14.05 -2.14 9.30
N ALA A 57 -13.13 -1.28 8.95
CA ALA A 57 -13.03 -0.77 7.58
C ALA A 57 -11.89 -1.50 6.86
N LEU A 58 -12.17 -1.95 5.64
CA LEU A 58 -11.18 -2.49 4.70
C LEU A 58 -10.87 -1.42 3.65
N LEU A 59 -9.60 -1.10 3.52
CA LEU A 59 -9.06 -0.17 2.53
C LEU A 59 -8.34 -0.97 1.45
N THR A 60 -8.69 -0.76 0.20
CA THR A 60 -8.08 -1.44 -0.95
C THR A 60 -7.62 -0.40 -1.97
N VAL A 61 -6.35 -0.43 -2.32
CA VAL A 61 -5.82 0.37 -3.43
C VAL A 61 -6.31 -0.22 -4.75
N ILE A 62 -7.24 0.45 -5.41
CA ILE A 62 -7.85 -0.04 -6.66
C ILE A 62 -7.14 0.47 -7.91
N GLU A 63 -6.50 1.64 -7.82
CA GLU A 63 -5.80 2.26 -8.95
C GLU A 63 -4.57 3.03 -8.45
N THR A 64 -3.50 3.01 -9.24
CA THR A 64 -2.28 3.80 -8.96
C THR A 64 -1.78 4.44 -10.24
N GLN A 65 -1.33 5.70 -10.15
CA GLN A 65 -0.75 6.45 -11.25
C GLN A 65 0.54 7.13 -10.79
N GLY A 66 1.58 7.09 -11.62
CA GLY A 66 2.89 7.68 -11.28
C GLY A 66 3.68 6.83 -10.27
N SER A 67 4.53 7.50 -9.48
CA SER A 67 5.36 6.87 -8.46
C SER A 67 4.58 6.74 -7.14
N THR A 68 4.15 5.52 -6.82
CA THR A 68 3.39 5.23 -5.61
C THR A 68 4.12 4.21 -4.73
N PRO A 69 3.98 4.27 -3.39
CA PRO A 69 4.67 3.37 -2.47
C PRO A 69 4.20 1.92 -2.59
N VAL A 70 2.95 1.72 -3.01
CA VAL A 70 2.33 0.40 -3.22
C VAL A 70 1.71 0.31 -4.60
N LYS A 71 1.25 -0.87 -4.97
CA LYS A 71 0.51 -1.14 -6.22
C LYS A 71 -0.96 -1.37 -5.94
N SER A 72 -1.77 -1.33 -7.00
CA SER A 72 -3.17 -1.79 -6.94
C SER A 72 -3.23 -3.21 -6.38
N GLY A 73 -4.20 -3.44 -5.51
CA GLY A 73 -4.36 -4.67 -4.75
C GLY A 73 -3.76 -4.64 -3.35
N ALA A 74 -2.99 -3.60 -2.98
CA ALA A 74 -2.55 -3.41 -1.60
C ALA A 74 -3.76 -3.16 -0.70
N MET A 75 -3.76 -3.75 0.49
CA MET A 75 -4.88 -3.69 1.42
C MET A 75 -4.42 -3.38 2.83
N MET A 76 -5.30 -2.71 3.57
CA MET A 76 -5.17 -2.44 5.00
C MET A 76 -6.54 -2.53 5.65
N ALA A 77 -6.62 -3.01 6.87
CA ALA A 77 -7.84 -2.96 7.67
C ALA A 77 -7.60 -2.19 8.97
N VAL A 78 -8.63 -1.51 9.44
CA VAL A 78 -8.64 -0.77 10.71
C VAL A 78 -9.95 -1.04 11.45
N ASP A 79 -9.87 -1.14 12.78
CA ASP A 79 -11.04 -1.26 13.65
C ASP A 79 -11.35 0.05 14.40
N GLN A 80 -12.41 0.03 15.22
CA GLN A 80 -12.81 1.19 16.04
C GLN A 80 -11.79 1.56 17.12
N ALA A 81 -10.91 0.63 17.52
CA ALA A 81 -9.83 0.88 18.47
C ALA A 81 -8.53 1.37 17.78
N LEU A 82 -8.60 1.68 16.47
CA LEU A 82 -7.47 2.09 15.62
C LEU A 82 -6.35 1.03 15.53
N ARG A 83 -6.66 -0.24 15.81
CA ARG A 83 -5.75 -1.34 15.51
C ARG A 83 -5.77 -1.56 14.00
N MET A 84 -4.62 -1.78 13.40
CA MET A 84 -4.44 -1.88 11.95
C MET A 84 -3.68 -3.15 11.58
N ALA A 85 -4.00 -3.70 10.41
CA ALA A 85 -3.25 -4.77 9.77
C ALA A 85 -3.17 -4.53 8.26
N GLY A 86 -2.07 -4.96 7.63
CA GLY A 86 -1.76 -4.64 6.25
C GLY A 86 -1.22 -3.22 6.07
N THR A 87 -1.08 -2.76 4.82
CA THR A 87 -0.59 -1.41 4.52
C THR A 87 -1.01 -0.97 3.11
N ILE A 88 -1.28 0.31 2.97
CA ILE A 88 -1.51 1.00 1.69
C ILE A 88 -0.39 1.99 1.36
N GLY A 89 0.79 1.79 1.95
CA GLY A 89 1.99 2.57 1.64
C GLY A 89 2.62 3.29 2.81
N GLY A 90 2.00 3.26 3.99
CA GLY A 90 2.49 3.87 5.23
C GLY A 90 2.40 5.40 5.27
N GLY A 91 2.70 5.96 6.43
CA GLY A 91 2.85 7.40 6.64
C GLY A 91 1.63 8.22 6.21
N CYS A 92 1.88 9.23 5.38
CA CYS A 92 0.86 10.20 4.97
C CYS A 92 -0.27 9.58 4.15
N SER A 93 -0.01 8.52 3.35
CA SER A 93 -1.05 7.84 2.59
C SER A 93 -2.12 7.21 3.48
N GLU A 94 -1.70 6.62 4.58
CA GLU A 94 -2.61 6.02 5.56
C GLU A 94 -3.34 7.09 6.37
N ASN A 95 -2.62 8.10 6.84
CA ASN A 95 -3.22 9.21 7.58
C ASN A 95 -4.30 9.96 6.79
N ALA A 96 -4.11 10.12 5.48
CA ALA A 96 -5.08 10.79 4.61
C ALA A 96 -6.46 10.11 4.57
N VAL A 97 -6.53 8.81 4.77
CA VAL A 97 -7.77 8.02 4.65
C VAL A 97 -8.26 7.43 5.97
N LEU A 98 -7.45 7.43 7.03
CA LEU A 98 -7.81 6.84 8.33
C LEU A 98 -9.09 7.41 8.90
N MET A 99 -9.27 8.73 8.85
CA MET A 99 -10.47 9.38 9.38
C MET A 99 -11.73 9.03 8.58
N ASP A 100 -11.60 8.87 7.26
CA ASP A 100 -12.70 8.42 6.41
C ASP A 100 -13.02 6.95 6.67
N ALA A 101 -11.99 6.11 6.85
CA ALA A 101 -12.16 4.71 7.24
C ALA A 101 -12.87 4.58 8.58
N TYR A 102 -12.43 5.32 9.58
CA TYR A 102 -13.07 5.31 10.91
C TYR A 102 -14.56 5.70 10.87
N ARG A 103 -14.91 6.72 10.07
CA ARG A 103 -16.30 7.18 9.96
C ARG A 103 -17.23 6.19 9.28
N ILE A 104 -16.70 5.29 8.47
CA ILE A 104 -17.50 4.32 7.71
C ILE A 104 -17.79 3.05 8.50
N ILE A 105 -17.01 2.75 9.55
CA ILE A 105 -17.16 1.54 10.36
C ILE A 105 -18.56 1.48 10.99
N GLY A 106 -19.27 0.38 10.76
CA GLY A 106 -20.62 0.12 11.28
C GLY A 106 -21.74 0.81 10.50
N THR A 107 -21.45 1.44 9.37
CA THR A 107 -22.46 2.17 8.57
C THR A 107 -22.99 1.38 7.38
N GLY A 108 -22.35 0.28 6.98
CA GLY A 108 -22.63 -0.46 5.75
C GLY A 108 -22.24 0.27 4.47
N ALA A 109 -21.52 1.41 4.59
CA ALA A 109 -21.20 2.25 3.46
C ALA A 109 -19.90 1.82 2.76
N LYS A 110 -19.75 2.28 1.53
CA LYS A 110 -18.52 2.19 0.72
C LYS A 110 -18.18 3.56 0.19
N ARG A 111 -16.88 3.88 0.13
CA ARG A 111 -16.38 5.15 -0.36
C ARG A 111 -15.10 4.97 -1.17
N CYS A 112 -14.93 5.77 -2.21
CA CYS A 112 -13.66 5.89 -2.93
C CYS A 112 -13.04 7.24 -2.63
N VAL A 113 -11.75 7.24 -2.32
CA VAL A 113 -10.95 8.44 -2.04
C VAL A 113 -9.73 8.42 -2.96
N THR A 114 -9.38 9.57 -3.53
CA THR A 114 -8.13 9.74 -4.27
C THR A 114 -7.13 10.44 -3.36
N ILE A 115 -5.96 9.82 -3.19
CA ILE A 115 -4.82 10.39 -2.48
C ILE A 115 -3.85 10.91 -3.53
N ASP A 116 -3.61 12.21 -3.53
CA ASP A 116 -2.63 12.87 -4.38
C ASP A 116 -1.35 13.15 -3.57
N MET A 117 -0.26 12.52 -3.96
CA MET A 117 1.05 12.64 -3.33
C MET A 117 2.01 13.52 -4.16
N SER A 118 1.48 14.21 -5.17
CA SER A 118 2.27 15.05 -6.09
C SER A 118 2.38 16.50 -5.65
N ASN A 119 1.71 16.91 -4.58
CA ASN A 119 1.68 18.29 -4.13
C ASN A 119 2.92 18.68 -3.29
N ASP A 120 3.27 19.96 -3.29
CA ASP A 120 4.41 20.55 -2.58
C ASP A 120 4.44 20.25 -1.06
N VAL A 121 3.28 19.99 -0.46
CA VAL A 121 3.16 19.56 0.94
C VAL A 121 3.83 18.19 1.19
N ALA A 122 3.90 17.34 0.17
CA ALA A 122 4.56 16.04 0.27
C ALA A 122 6.10 16.17 0.37
N GLU A 123 6.68 17.22 -0.21
CA GLU A 123 8.12 17.49 -0.10
C GLU A 123 8.51 17.99 1.31
N GLU A 124 7.68 18.80 1.95
CA GLU A 124 7.91 19.27 3.31
C GLU A 124 7.84 18.15 4.35
N GLU A 125 7.04 17.08 4.07
CA GLU A 125 6.94 15.90 4.92
C GLU A 125 7.96 14.80 4.57
N GLY A 126 8.88 15.05 3.63
CA GLY A 126 9.93 14.12 3.22
C GLY A 126 9.43 12.97 2.34
N MET A 127 8.26 13.10 1.74
CA MET A 127 7.73 12.12 0.78
C MET A 127 8.36 12.30 -0.60
N VAL A 128 8.96 11.24 -1.11
CA VAL A 128 9.58 11.18 -2.46
C VAL A 128 8.60 10.61 -3.50
N CYS A 129 7.33 10.42 -3.14
CA CYS A 129 6.33 9.81 -4.00
C CYS A 129 5.54 10.90 -4.73
N GLY A 130 5.68 10.99 -6.07
CA GLY A 130 4.97 11.95 -6.92
C GLY A 130 3.79 11.33 -7.69
N GLY A 131 3.05 10.41 -7.08
CA GLY A 131 1.95 9.69 -7.73
C GLY A 131 0.60 9.92 -7.07
N GLN A 132 -0.42 9.30 -7.66
CA GLN A 132 -1.79 9.29 -7.14
C GLN A 132 -2.24 7.86 -6.87
N MET A 133 -3.04 7.68 -5.83
CA MET A 133 -3.69 6.40 -5.52
C MET A 133 -5.18 6.61 -5.33
N LYS A 134 -5.98 5.68 -5.86
CA LYS A 134 -7.40 5.59 -5.59
C LYS A 134 -7.66 4.44 -4.64
N VAL A 135 -8.22 4.75 -3.49
CA VAL A 135 -8.47 3.80 -2.41
C VAL A 135 -9.97 3.62 -2.23
N MET A 136 -10.41 2.38 -2.30
CA MET A 136 -11.76 2.00 -1.91
C MET A 136 -11.77 1.67 -0.42
N ILE A 137 -12.69 2.26 0.31
CA ILE A 137 -12.92 2.04 1.74
C ILE A 137 -14.29 1.37 1.88
N GLU A 138 -14.33 0.21 2.51
CA GLU A 138 -15.54 -0.58 2.70
C GLU A 138 -15.73 -0.89 4.16
N ASP A 139 -16.97 -0.74 4.64
CA ASP A 139 -17.36 -1.27 5.95
C ASP A 139 -17.47 -2.79 5.90
N ILE A 140 -16.77 -3.43 6.81
CA ILE A 140 -16.86 -4.86 7.08
C ILE A 140 -17.68 -5.01 8.37
N PRO A 141 -18.94 -5.40 8.27
CA PRO A 141 -19.84 -5.47 9.43
C PRO A 141 -19.36 -6.53 10.44
N GLU A 142 -19.84 -6.37 11.65
CA GLU A 142 -19.69 -7.40 12.70
C GLU A 142 -20.18 -8.77 12.20
N LYS A 143 -19.42 -9.80 12.47
CA LYS A 143 -19.86 -11.16 12.19
C LYS A 143 -20.87 -11.56 13.25
N GLY A 144 -22.11 -11.71 12.81
CA GLY A 144 -23.19 -12.29 13.64
C GLY A 144 -22.96 -13.76 13.95
#